data_9dcca74f86771faae2a3df27e9a462f2
#
_entry.id   9dcca74f86771faae2a3df27e9a462f2
#
_cell.length_a   1.000
_cell.length_b   1.000
_cell.length_c   1.000
_cell.angle_alpha   90.00
_cell.angle_beta   90.00
_cell.angle_gamma   90.00
#
_symmetry.space_group_name_H-M   'P 1'
#
loop_
_entity.id
_entity.type
_entity.pdbx_description
1 polymer ?
#
loop_
_entity_poly.entity_id
_entity_poly.type
_entity_poly.pdbx_seq_one_letter_code
_entity_poly.pdbx_strand_id
1 'polypeptide(L)'
;MKLFCSLFLVMILFNCQQDIYQVEEELIGVTLPENTKIQGFYLLNEGNMGTNKATIDYMDYTTGMYHRNMYAMANPTMVKELGDVGNDIKVYGNKLYAVINVSNFIEVMDLKTAKHITTIPLENCRYITFKDGKAYATSYAGPVSIDPKAPLGKVVEIDTISLKITRQEVVGYQPDELEIVENN
;
A
#
# COMPACT_ATOMS: atom_id res chain seq x y z
N MET A 1 -12.23 35.72 -58.29
CA MET A 1 -11.06 35.27 -57.54
C MET A 1 -11.59 34.76 -56.22
N LYS A 2 -11.82 33.42 -56.12
CA LYS A 2 -12.43 32.79 -54.94
C LYS A 2 -11.30 32.21 -54.05
N LEU A 3 -11.13 32.76 -52.85
CA LEU A 3 -10.16 32.30 -51.86
C LEU A 3 -10.75 31.08 -51.15
N PHE A 4 -10.20 29.91 -51.41
CA PHE A 4 -10.50 28.68 -50.66
C PHE A 4 -9.72 28.72 -49.36
N CYS A 5 -10.42 28.98 -48.26
CA CYS A 5 -9.87 28.83 -46.92
C CYS A 5 -9.99 27.35 -46.51
N SER A 6 -8.91 26.61 -46.61
CA SER A 6 -8.84 25.22 -46.17
C SER A 6 -8.66 25.19 -44.65
N LEU A 7 -9.72 24.85 -43.91
CA LEU A 7 -9.73 24.68 -42.47
C LEU A 7 -9.13 23.30 -42.18
N PHE A 8 -7.85 23.28 -41.80
CA PHE A 8 -7.19 22.06 -41.33
C PHE A 8 -7.65 21.78 -39.88
N LEU A 9 -8.65 20.91 -39.76
CA LEU A 9 -9.12 20.41 -38.45
C LEU A 9 -8.09 19.40 -37.94
N VAL A 10 -7.18 19.82 -37.08
CA VAL A 10 -6.28 18.93 -36.34
C VAL A 10 -7.11 18.23 -35.29
N MET A 11 -7.51 16.99 -35.58
CA MET A 11 -7.99 16.04 -34.57
C MET A 11 -6.83 15.66 -33.67
N ILE A 12 -6.75 16.29 -32.53
CA ILE A 12 -5.90 15.81 -31.43
C ILE A 12 -6.62 14.57 -30.88
N LEU A 13 -6.18 13.40 -31.34
CA LEU A 13 -6.55 12.14 -30.72
C LEU A 13 -5.86 12.10 -29.35
N PHE A 14 -6.60 12.49 -28.31
CA PHE A 14 -6.22 12.10 -26.95
C PHE A 14 -6.33 10.58 -26.90
N ASN A 15 -5.21 9.90 -27.15
CA ASN A 15 -5.04 8.52 -26.77
C ASN A 15 -5.02 8.50 -25.25
N CYS A 16 -6.20 8.34 -24.66
CA CYS A 16 -6.31 7.90 -23.28
C CYS A 16 -5.86 6.46 -23.31
N GLN A 17 -4.56 6.23 -23.18
CA GLN A 17 -3.99 4.91 -23.01
C GLN A 17 -4.46 4.46 -21.63
N GLN A 18 -5.59 3.76 -21.60
CA GLN A 18 -5.94 2.96 -20.45
C GLN A 18 -4.84 1.90 -20.36
N ASP A 19 -3.93 2.07 -19.44
CA ASP A 19 -3.05 0.99 -19.00
C ASP A 19 -3.97 -0.15 -18.53
N ILE A 20 -4.26 -1.08 -19.42
CA ILE A 20 -4.93 -2.31 -19.06
C ILE A 20 -3.88 -3.07 -18.25
N TYR A 21 -3.99 -2.98 -16.91
CA TYR A 21 -3.23 -3.83 -16.02
C TYR A 21 -3.64 -5.27 -16.30
N GLN A 22 -2.92 -5.91 -17.20
CA GLN A 22 -2.96 -7.36 -17.29
C GLN A 22 -2.26 -7.88 -16.04
N VAL A 23 -3.02 -8.55 -15.20
CA VAL A 23 -2.45 -9.32 -14.12
C VAL A 23 -1.73 -10.48 -14.77
N GLU A 24 -0.42 -10.38 -14.82
CA GLU A 24 0.41 -11.45 -15.35
C GLU A 24 0.71 -12.43 -14.22
N GLU A 25 0.27 -13.67 -14.41
CA GLU A 25 0.70 -14.79 -13.59
C GLU A 25 1.96 -15.39 -14.25
N GLU A 26 2.99 -15.60 -13.45
CA GLU A 26 4.25 -16.15 -13.91
C GLU A 26 4.63 -17.36 -13.06
N LEU A 27 4.95 -18.48 -13.71
CA LEU A 27 5.50 -19.65 -13.05
C LEU A 27 7.00 -19.45 -12.81
N ILE A 28 7.40 -19.21 -11.57
CA ILE A 28 8.81 -18.97 -11.21
C ILE A 28 9.58 -20.26 -10.91
N GLY A 29 8.90 -21.38 -10.70
CA GLY A 29 9.54 -22.68 -10.50
C GLY A 29 10.39 -22.76 -9.25
N VAL A 30 9.89 -22.25 -8.11
CA VAL A 30 10.58 -22.30 -6.82
C VAL A 30 10.47 -23.69 -6.22
N THR A 31 11.62 -24.27 -5.87
CA THR A 31 11.69 -25.51 -5.06
C THR A 31 11.84 -25.13 -3.59
N LEU A 32 10.84 -25.46 -2.79
CA LEU A 32 10.91 -25.24 -1.34
C LEU A 32 11.63 -26.40 -0.64
N PRO A 33 12.34 -26.13 0.47
CA PRO A 33 12.81 -27.16 1.36
C PRO A 33 11.66 -28.03 1.87
N GLU A 34 11.89 -29.32 2.01
CA GLU A 34 10.94 -30.23 2.65
C GLU A 34 10.63 -29.71 4.08
N ASN A 35 9.35 -29.78 4.48
CA ASN A 35 8.85 -29.35 5.79
C ASN A 35 8.81 -27.83 6.05
N THR A 36 8.88 -26.98 5.05
CA THR A 36 8.62 -25.55 5.24
C THR A 36 7.14 -25.29 5.57
N LYS A 37 6.90 -24.40 6.54
CA LYS A 37 5.55 -23.87 6.84
C LYS A 37 5.24 -22.57 6.08
N ILE A 38 6.21 -22.05 5.34
CA ILE A 38 6.06 -20.83 4.56
C ILE A 38 5.24 -21.17 3.31
N GLN A 39 4.08 -20.53 3.15
CA GLN A 39 3.21 -20.72 2.00
C GLN A 39 3.54 -19.78 0.84
N GLY A 40 4.19 -18.66 1.13
CA GLY A 40 4.54 -17.64 0.15
C GLY A 40 4.91 -16.33 0.82
N PHE A 41 4.98 -15.27 0.02
CA PHE A 41 5.17 -13.92 0.53
C PHE A 41 4.32 -12.91 -0.24
N TYR A 42 3.92 -11.85 0.43
CA TYR A 42 3.42 -10.63 -0.20
C TYR A 42 4.56 -9.64 -0.41
N LEU A 43 4.56 -9.01 -1.56
CA LEU A 43 5.48 -7.93 -1.92
C LEU A 43 4.67 -6.65 -2.15
N LEU A 44 5.00 -5.59 -1.43
CA LEU A 44 4.48 -4.26 -1.69
C LEU A 44 5.42 -3.53 -2.65
N ASN A 45 4.90 -3.14 -3.79
CA ASN A 45 5.58 -2.28 -4.73
C ASN A 45 5.23 -0.81 -4.39
N GLU A 46 6.25 -0.01 -4.14
CA GLU A 46 6.09 1.38 -3.71
C GLU A 46 5.30 2.23 -4.73
N GLY A 47 5.58 2.06 -6.01
CA GLY A 47 5.13 2.97 -7.05
C GLY A 47 5.95 4.27 -7.05
N ASN A 48 5.65 5.14 -8.02
CA ASN A 48 6.27 6.47 -8.08
C ASN A 48 5.35 7.50 -7.43
N MET A 49 5.91 8.36 -6.59
CA MET A 49 5.17 9.46 -5.95
C MET A 49 4.39 10.28 -6.98
N GLY A 50 3.12 10.55 -6.70
CA GLY A 50 2.21 11.29 -7.56
C GLY A 50 1.59 10.48 -8.70
N THR A 51 1.88 9.17 -8.80
CA THR A 51 1.36 8.33 -9.89
C THR A 51 0.22 7.40 -9.47
N ASN A 52 -0.01 7.24 -8.17
CA ASN A 52 -1.03 6.34 -7.63
C ASN A 52 -0.85 4.89 -8.13
N LYS A 53 0.39 4.36 -8.08
CA LYS A 53 0.78 3.08 -8.69
C LYS A 53 1.35 2.07 -7.67
N ALA A 54 1.08 2.23 -6.38
CA ALA A 54 1.42 1.19 -5.42
C ALA A 54 0.60 -0.08 -5.72
N THR A 55 1.25 -1.24 -5.65
CA THR A 55 0.61 -2.54 -5.90
C THR A 55 1.07 -3.58 -4.88
N ILE A 56 0.29 -4.64 -4.71
CA ILE A 56 0.66 -5.80 -3.92
C ILE A 56 0.73 -7.02 -4.83
N ASP A 57 1.87 -7.69 -4.81
CA ASP A 57 2.08 -8.96 -5.49
C ASP A 57 2.12 -10.11 -4.48
N TYR A 58 1.91 -11.33 -4.94
CA TYR A 58 1.97 -12.53 -4.11
C TYR A 58 2.72 -13.66 -4.81
N MET A 59 3.72 -14.21 -4.14
CA MET A 59 4.38 -15.46 -4.54
C MET A 59 3.76 -16.60 -3.77
N ASP A 60 3.12 -17.52 -4.47
CA ASP A 60 2.60 -18.76 -3.90
C ASP A 60 3.64 -19.87 -4.07
N TYR A 61 4.24 -20.27 -3.00
CA TYR A 61 5.22 -21.37 -2.99
C TYR A 61 4.60 -22.74 -3.19
N THR A 62 3.32 -22.92 -2.94
CA THR A 62 2.64 -24.19 -3.12
C THR A 62 2.48 -24.52 -4.60
N THR A 63 2.16 -23.53 -5.40
CA THR A 63 1.94 -23.65 -6.85
C THR A 63 3.14 -23.23 -7.69
N GLY A 64 4.07 -22.46 -7.12
CA GLY A 64 5.18 -21.81 -7.85
C GLY A 64 4.73 -20.59 -8.66
N MET A 65 3.50 -20.12 -8.48
CA MET A 65 2.92 -19.01 -9.22
C MET A 65 3.23 -17.67 -8.56
N TYR A 66 3.59 -16.67 -9.36
CA TYR A 66 3.72 -15.29 -8.95
C TYR A 66 2.56 -14.46 -9.52
N HIS A 67 1.76 -13.91 -8.63
CA HIS A 67 0.56 -13.14 -8.95
C HIS A 67 0.84 -11.66 -8.78
N ARG A 68 0.69 -10.87 -9.85
CA ARG A 68 0.87 -9.42 -9.80
C ARG A 68 -0.44 -8.71 -9.46
N ASN A 69 -0.32 -7.59 -8.79
CA ASN A 69 -1.43 -6.69 -8.45
C ASN A 69 -2.66 -7.37 -7.84
N MET A 70 -2.42 -8.19 -6.81
CA MET A 70 -3.45 -8.96 -6.10
C MET A 70 -4.59 -8.09 -5.57
N TYR A 71 -4.29 -6.85 -5.15
CA TYR A 71 -5.32 -5.94 -4.63
C TYR A 71 -6.35 -5.58 -5.70
N ALA A 72 -5.92 -5.16 -6.87
CA ALA A 72 -6.84 -4.82 -7.97
C ALA A 72 -7.67 -6.02 -8.43
N MET A 73 -7.05 -7.21 -8.48
CA MET A 73 -7.78 -8.45 -8.81
C MET A 73 -8.87 -8.77 -7.81
N ALA A 74 -8.55 -8.68 -6.52
CA ALA A 74 -9.46 -9.04 -5.45
C ALA A 74 -10.60 -8.02 -5.28
N ASN A 75 -10.41 -6.77 -5.74
CA ASN A 75 -11.30 -5.64 -5.51
C ASN A 75 -11.75 -4.94 -6.81
N PRO A 76 -12.33 -5.64 -7.79
CA PRO A 76 -12.59 -5.10 -9.13
C PRO A 76 -13.62 -3.96 -9.16
N THR A 77 -14.40 -3.78 -8.11
CA THR A 77 -15.41 -2.73 -7.97
C THR A 77 -14.91 -1.50 -7.22
N MET A 78 -13.71 -1.57 -6.67
CA MET A 78 -13.05 -0.46 -6.00
C MET A 78 -12.13 0.30 -6.97
N VAL A 79 -11.52 1.38 -6.49
CA VAL A 79 -10.44 2.05 -7.24
C VAL A 79 -9.34 1.03 -7.54
N LYS A 80 -8.91 0.94 -8.79
CA LYS A 80 -8.04 -0.14 -9.28
C LYS A 80 -6.65 -0.18 -8.64
N GLU A 81 -6.17 0.96 -8.17
CA GLU A 81 -4.85 1.10 -7.55
C GLU A 81 -4.98 1.05 -6.03
N LEU A 82 -3.96 0.45 -5.39
CA LEU A 82 -3.84 0.40 -3.93
C LEU A 82 -3.67 1.81 -3.33
N GLY A 83 -3.04 2.71 -4.06
CA GLY A 83 -2.80 4.09 -3.64
C GLY A 83 -1.44 4.61 -4.11
N ASP A 84 -1.00 5.71 -3.51
CA ASP A 84 0.25 6.39 -3.87
C ASP A 84 1.29 6.20 -2.76
N VAL A 85 2.45 5.66 -3.13
CA VAL A 85 3.60 5.32 -2.29
C VAL A 85 3.29 4.29 -1.21
N GLY A 86 3.45 3.00 -1.57
CA GLY A 86 3.44 1.89 -0.62
C GLY A 86 4.72 1.87 0.22
N ASN A 87 4.60 2.03 1.54
CA ASN A 87 5.75 2.20 2.42
C ASN A 87 6.09 0.97 3.26
N ASP A 88 5.09 0.28 3.77
CA ASP A 88 5.28 -0.91 4.61
C ASP A 88 4.14 -1.91 4.42
N ILE A 89 4.44 -3.19 4.62
CA ILE A 89 3.46 -4.28 4.56
C ILE A 89 3.72 -5.28 5.68
N LYS A 90 2.67 -5.61 6.42
CA LYS A 90 2.76 -6.56 7.55
C LYS A 90 1.55 -7.47 7.60
N VAL A 91 1.79 -8.69 8.07
CA VAL A 91 0.74 -9.66 8.40
C VAL A 91 0.53 -9.69 9.91
N TYR A 92 -0.71 -9.59 10.35
CA TYR A 92 -1.08 -9.85 11.74
C TYR A 92 -2.43 -10.56 11.85
N GLY A 93 -2.43 -11.73 12.48
CA GLY A 93 -3.60 -12.60 12.53
C GLY A 93 -4.02 -13.06 11.13
N ASN A 94 -5.27 -12.80 10.78
CA ASN A 94 -5.82 -13.11 9.47
C ASN A 94 -5.92 -11.89 8.54
N LYS A 95 -5.14 -10.85 8.82
CA LYS A 95 -5.17 -9.60 8.08
C LYS A 95 -3.80 -9.25 7.51
N LEU A 96 -3.83 -8.61 6.35
CA LEU A 96 -2.71 -7.97 5.68
C LEU A 96 -2.91 -6.47 5.78
N TYR A 97 -1.87 -5.77 6.23
CA TYR A 97 -1.86 -4.31 6.41
C TYR A 97 -0.83 -3.71 5.47
N ALA A 98 -1.25 -2.76 4.64
CA ALA A 98 -0.36 -2.00 3.77
C ALA A 98 -0.42 -0.51 4.14
N VAL A 99 0.73 0.06 4.43
CA VAL A 99 0.87 1.48 4.75
C VAL A 99 1.07 2.24 3.46
N ILE A 100 0.12 3.12 3.11
CA ILE A 100 0.11 3.89 1.87
C ILE A 100 0.34 5.36 2.20
N ASN A 101 1.59 5.76 2.12
CA ASN A 101 2.11 7.00 2.67
C ASN A 101 1.44 8.26 2.12
N VAL A 102 1.56 8.49 0.81
CA VAL A 102 1.06 9.73 0.18
C VAL A 102 -0.46 9.73 0.08
N SER A 103 -1.09 8.57 0.06
CA SER A 103 -2.55 8.46 0.14
C SER A 103 -3.10 8.61 1.56
N ASN A 104 -2.25 8.71 2.58
CA ASN A 104 -2.62 9.01 3.97
C ASN A 104 -3.55 7.97 4.62
N PHE A 105 -3.32 6.69 4.39
CA PHE A 105 -4.06 5.63 5.06
C PHE A 105 -3.25 4.33 5.19
N ILE A 106 -3.71 3.47 6.08
CA ILE A 106 -3.32 2.07 6.15
C ILE A 106 -4.47 1.25 5.57
N GLU A 107 -4.21 0.53 4.48
CA GLU A 107 -5.15 -0.42 3.90
C GLU A 107 -5.14 -1.72 4.69
N VAL A 108 -6.32 -2.22 5.07
CA VAL A 108 -6.49 -3.48 5.78
C VAL A 108 -7.26 -4.45 4.90
N MET A 109 -6.67 -5.61 4.67
CA MET A 109 -7.18 -6.64 3.78
C MET A 109 -7.28 -7.99 4.48
N ASP A 110 -8.12 -8.87 3.95
CA ASP A 110 -8.10 -10.29 4.32
C ASP A 110 -6.79 -10.94 3.81
N LEU A 111 -6.10 -11.62 4.69
CA LEU A 111 -4.77 -12.20 4.41
C LEU A 111 -4.78 -13.18 3.22
N LYS A 112 -5.83 -13.98 3.06
CA LYS A 112 -5.85 -15.05 2.06
C LYS A 112 -6.28 -14.56 0.68
N THR A 113 -7.09 -13.52 0.64
CA THR A 113 -7.77 -13.10 -0.58
C THR A 113 -7.37 -11.73 -1.07
N ALA A 114 -6.61 -10.96 -0.29
CA ALA A 114 -6.31 -9.53 -0.49
C ALA A 114 -7.58 -8.66 -0.67
N LYS A 115 -8.76 -9.16 -0.24
CA LYS A 115 -9.99 -8.36 -0.28
C LYS A 115 -9.96 -7.27 0.76
N HIS A 116 -10.35 -6.09 0.34
CA HIS A 116 -10.54 -4.93 1.21
C HIS A 116 -11.44 -5.24 2.41
N ILE A 117 -11.00 -4.85 3.59
CA ILE A 117 -11.80 -4.85 4.82
C ILE A 117 -12.15 -3.42 5.20
N THR A 118 -11.14 -2.56 5.33
CA THR A 118 -11.29 -1.14 5.65
C THR A 118 -10.00 -0.38 5.39
N THR A 119 -10.09 0.95 5.34
CA THR A 119 -8.94 1.84 5.43
C THR A 119 -8.91 2.51 6.81
N ILE A 120 -7.72 2.71 7.38
CA ILE A 120 -7.50 3.47 8.60
C ILE A 120 -6.81 4.79 8.19
N PRO A 121 -7.52 5.93 8.20
CA PRO A 121 -6.92 7.22 7.86
C PRO A 121 -5.78 7.58 8.82
N LEU A 122 -4.60 7.87 8.28
CA LEU A 122 -3.44 8.31 9.04
C LEU A 122 -2.53 9.15 8.14
N GLU A 123 -2.50 10.45 8.38
CA GLU A 123 -1.74 11.39 7.59
C GLU A 123 -0.25 11.06 7.56
N ASN A 124 0.32 10.99 6.37
CA ASN A 124 1.73 10.70 6.12
C ASN A 124 2.24 9.53 6.98
N CYS A 125 1.49 8.41 6.97
CA CYS A 125 1.84 7.18 7.69
C CYS A 125 3.09 6.53 7.11
N ARG A 126 3.94 5.95 7.98
CA ARG A 126 5.25 5.44 7.56
C ARG A 126 5.40 3.94 7.75
N TYR A 127 5.40 3.46 8.96
CA TYR A 127 5.62 2.06 9.30
C TYR A 127 4.61 1.57 10.32
N ILE A 128 4.40 0.26 10.38
CA ILE A 128 3.48 -0.39 11.32
C ILE A 128 4.12 -1.63 11.93
N THR A 129 3.95 -1.81 13.22
CA THR A 129 4.31 -3.04 13.94
C THR A 129 3.18 -3.49 14.84
N PHE A 130 3.25 -4.71 15.38
CA PHE A 130 2.15 -5.35 16.11
C PHE A 130 2.61 -6.02 17.40
N LYS A 131 1.78 -5.88 18.44
CA LYS A 131 1.94 -6.60 19.70
C LYS A 131 0.60 -6.73 20.42
N ASP A 132 0.30 -7.92 20.94
CA ASP A 132 -0.80 -8.20 21.88
C ASP A 132 -2.17 -7.60 21.45
N GLY A 133 -2.56 -7.82 20.19
CA GLY A 133 -3.82 -7.34 19.65
C GLY A 133 -3.84 -5.85 19.29
N LYS A 134 -2.70 -5.17 19.35
CA LYS A 134 -2.52 -3.78 18.98
C LYS A 134 -1.58 -3.65 17.80
N ALA A 135 -1.82 -2.64 16.98
CA ALA A 135 -0.86 -2.14 16.00
C ALA A 135 -0.36 -0.77 16.44
N TYR A 136 0.89 -0.50 16.14
CA TYR A 136 1.53 0.80 16.39
C TYR A 136 2.05 1.30 15.05
N ALA A 137 1.65 2.51 14.66
CA ALA A 137 2.06 3.09 13.40
C ALA A 137 2.64 4.49 13.58
N THR A 138 3.69 4.78 12.83
CA THR A 138 4.32 6.10 12.78
C THR A 138 3.68 6.98 11.73
N SER A 139 3.67 8.29 11.99
CA SER A 139 3.15 9.31 11.10
C SER A 139 3.97 10.58 11.25
N TYR A 140 4.28 11.23 10.13
CA TYR A 140 4.89 12.57 10.16
C TYR A 140 3.93 13.66 10.62
N ALA A 141 2.62 13.36 10.69
CA ALA A 141 1.55 14.28 11.08
C ALA A 141 1.47 15.56 10.21
N GLY A 142 1.98 15.51 8.99
CA GLY A 142 2.00 16.61 8.04
C GLY A 142 2.92 16.30 6.85
N PRO A 143 3.05 17.22 5.89
CA PRO A 143 3.90 17.02 4.72
C PRO A 143 5.38 16.95 5.13
N VAL A 144 6.17 16.25 4.32
CA VAL A 144 7.63 16.26 4.44
C VAL A 144 8.12 17.69 4.22
N SER A 145 8.78 18.26 5.22
CA SER A 145 9.25 19.65 5.20
C SER A 145 10.61 19.76 5.88
N ILE A 146 11.45 20.63 5.35
CA ILE A 146 12.70 21.04 6.00
C ILE A 146 12.50 22.24 6.93
N ASP A 147 11.26 22.74 7.08
CA ASP A 147 10.93 23.85 7.98
C ASP A 147 11.10 23.41 9.44
N PRO A 148 11.98 24.06 10.22
CA PRO A 148 12.15 23.74 11.63
C PRO A 148 10.88 23.97 12.48
N LYS A 149 9.85 24.62 11.92
CA LYS A 149 8.53 24.79 12.53
C LYS A 149 7.50 23.75 12.09
N ALA A 150 7.92 22.79 11.23
CA ALA A 150 7.04 21.70 10.84
C ALA A 150 6.54 20.92 12.08
N PRO A 151 5.32 20.37 12.04
CA PRO A 151 4.78 19.63 13.17
C PRO A 151 5.66 18.44 13.53
N LEU A 152 5.72 18.12 14.82
CA LEU A 152 6.30 16.86 15.29
C LEU A 152 5.42 15.70 14.82
N GLY A 153 6.06 14.58 14.55
CA GLY A 153 5.35 13.37 14.20
C GLY A 153 4.70 12.70 15.40
N LYS A 154 4.01 11.62 15.13
CA LYS A 154 3.29 10.87 16.16
C LYS A 154 3.40 9.36 15.95
N VAL A 155 3.18 8.63 17.04
CA VAL A 155 2.85 7.20 17.00
C VAL A 155 1.38 7.06 17.38
N VAL A 156 0.65 6.25 16.63
CA VAL A 156 -0.73 5.89 16.95
C VAL A 156 -0.83 4.44 17.35
N GLU A 157 -1.68 4.14 18.32
CA GLU A 157 -2.10 2.80 18.69
C GLU A 157 -3.44 2.50 18.02
N ILE A 158 -3.53 1.35 17.38
CA ILE A 158 -4.71 0.89 16.65
C ILE A 158 -5.13 -0.45 17.26
N ASP A 159 -6.39 -0.59 17.61
CA ASP A 159 -6.96 -1.87 18.03
C ASP A 159 -7.20 -2.76 16.80
N THR A 160 -6.61 -3.97 16.77
CA THR A 160 -6.63 -4.85 15.59
C THR A 160 -7.97 -5.57 15.35
N ILE A 161 -8.90 -5.47 16.30
CA ILE A 161 -10.25 -6.02 16.16
C ILE A 161 -11.19 -4.97 15.59
N SER A 162 -11.27 -3.81 16.26
CA SER A 162 -12.15 -2.70 15.82
C SER A 162 -11.58 -1.90 14.66
N LEU A 163 -10.27 -2.02 14.38
CA LEU A 163 -9.53 -1.30 13.34
C LEU A 163 -9.62 0.23 13.49
N LYS A 164 -9.65 0.70 14.75
CA LYS A 164 -9.73 2.11 15.10
C LYS A 164 -8.50 2.55 15.88
N ILE A 165 -8.08 3.79 15.64
CA ILE A 165 -7.06 4.44 16.47
C ILE A 165 -7.64 4.66 17.88
N THR A 166 -6.95 4.11 18.88
CA THR A 166 -7.35 4.17 20.29
C THR A 166 -6.54 5.18 21.09
N ARG A 167 -5.31 5.46 20.67
CA ARG A 167 -4.38 6.35 21.33
C ARG A 167 -3.42 6.97 20.33
N GLN A 168 -2.88 8.14 20.64
CA GLN A 168 -1.79 8.76 19.89
C GLN A 168 -0.85 9.51 20.84
N GLU A 169 0.45 9.49 20.51
CA GLU A 169 1.48 10.20 21.23
C GLU A 169 2.33 11.00 20.24
N VAL A 170 2.58 12.25 20.58
CA VAL A 170 3.51 13.11 19.83
C VAL A 170 4.93 12.68 20.18
N VAL A 171 5.74 12.46 19.15
CA VAL A 171 7.13 12.00 19.30
C VAL A 171 8.11 12.99 18.63
N GLY A 172 9.22 12.51 18.13
CA GLY A 172 10.21 13.34 17.44
C GLY A 172 9.77 13.80 16.05
N TYR A 173 10.63 14.54 15.39
CA TYR A 173 10.44 15.00 14.02
C TYR A 173 10.60 13.84 13.03
N GLN A 174 9.64 13.66 12.14
CA GLN A 174 9.62 12.65 11.07
C GLN A 174 9.97 11.24 11.58
N PRO A 175 9.19 10.66 12.53
CA PRO A 175 9.41 9.30 13.01
C PRO A 175 9.21 8.30 11.87
N ASP A 176 10.13 7.39 11.71
CA ASP A 176 10.12 6.40 10.64
C ASP A 176 9.83 5.01 11.21
N GLU A 177 10.78 4.10 11.24
CA GLU A 177 10.61 2.76 11.79
C GLU A 177 10.43 2.76 13.31
N LEU A 178 9.74 1.76 13.81
CA LEU A 178 9.57 1.54 15.25
C LEU A 178 9.67 0.06 15.58
N GLU A 179 10.18 -0.23 16.78
CA GLU A 179 10.30 -1.60 17.30
C GLU A 179 9.78 -1.68 18.73
N ILE A 180 9.13 -2.78 19.07
CA ILE A 180 8.57 -3.02 20.40
C ILE A 180 9.57 -3.81 21.23
N VAL A 181 9.93 -3.25 22.39
CA VAL A 181 10.81 -3.92 23.36
C VAL A 181 9.98 -4.62 24.43
N GLU A 182 10.27 -5.91 24.66
CA GLU A 182 9.66 -6.67 25.75
C GLU A 182 10.48 -6.53 27.03
N ASN A 183 9.80 -6.55 28.16
CA ASN A 183 10.49 -6.70 29.44
C ASN A 183 10.99 -8.16 29.54
N ASN A 184 12.28 -8.33 29.70
CA ASN A 184 12.91 -9.62 30.03
C ASN A 184 12.72 -9.94 31.51
#